data_5b70e5ca0665043f527a899440b47a78
#
_entry.id   5b70e5ca0665043f527a899440b47a78
#
_cell.length_a   1.000
_cell.length_b   1.000
_cell.length_c   1.000
_cell.angle_alpha   90.00
_cell.angle_beta   90.00
_cell.angle_gamma   90.00
#
_symmetry.space_group_name_H-M   'P 1'
#
loop_
_entity.id
_entity.type
_entity.pdbx_description
1 polymer ?
#
loop_
_entity_poly.entity_id
_entity_poly.type
_entity_poly.pdbx_seq_one_letter_code
_entity_poly.pdbx_strand_id
1 'polypeptide(L)'
;MGFDDSTLQPTLELVLRGATAETAPKFAAGVKQAVTDLLAGGIPEELLLASLNAMEFASLERPGSLPDGVLDAIYAATGWLHTGDPALLLHTDKLFASLREKLSTGWFNDLLKELLLAEPVQVIQTPALPRKDEEDAAPARTDGKLVLDHPLTVADLGDGDRSAAGTVEQLAGAELLHHPSKGSLYLNFYYDLGECTPEEVQYLDLLTDILDELDTPEHTARELQTQRATWLGNSMACISFWTGRQEGSPCHAKLTWNMSLLERNLDKAIALGSEYLYKTCLTGPKAEKAFARVLSQQKLNMEQQFIQQGNSYAAVRAGAHFTVENALTERVSGVTAYHFLCELLEKADWAAVGAKFEALREKLLHHAQLTVSFHGSEAGLDTLRKLLPGSAFAEAERGTACAYTEELTAPVNEAFIIDGGVNYDLLVWPMERCAARKVLARVMSYEYLWHHIREVGGA
;
A
#
# COMPACT_ATOMS: atom_id res chain seq x y z
N MET A 1 6.47 -11.94 -12.71
CA MET A 1 7.47 -12.95 -12.32
C MET A 1 7.05 -13.50 -10.98
N GLY A 2 7.00 -14.81 -10.81
CA GLY A 2 6.68 -15.50 -9.58
C GLY A 2 7.77 -16.52 -9.26
N PHE A 3 7.94 -16.82 -7.98
CA PHE A 3 8.76 -17.89 -7.51
C PHE A 3 7.88 -18.79 -6.64
N ASP A 4 7.80 -20.07 -6.98
CA ASP A 4 7.04 -21.07 -6.23
C ASP A 4 7.99 -22.05 -5.60
N ASP A 5 8.07 -22.05 -4.27
CA ASP A 5 8.84 -22.94 -3.43
C ASP A 5 7.97 -23.88 -2.58
N SER A 6 6.68 -23.97 -2.89
CA SER A 6 5.73 -24.83 -2.19
C SER A 6 5.96 -26.32 -2.44
N THR A 7 6.77 -26.68 -3.46
CA THR A 7 7.12 -28.04 -3.84
C THR A 7 8.61 -28.33 -3.62
N LEU A 8 8.97 -29.61 -3.58
CA LEU A 8 10.38 -30.03 -3.44
C LEU A 8 11.28 -29.48 -4.55
N GLN A 9 10.74 -29.31 -5.75
CA GLN A 9 11.44 -28.68 -6.88
C GLN A 9 10.86 -27.28 -7.08
N PRO A 10 11.54 -26.21 -6.58
CA PRO A 10 11.04 -24.86 -6.78
C PRO A 10 11.06 -24.47 -8.26
N THR A 11 10.13 -23.61 -8.65
CA THR A 11 10.01 -23.10 -10.01
C THR A 11 10.06 -21.59 -10.06
N LEU A 12 10.69 -21.06 -11.12
CA LEU A 12 10.67 -19.63 -11.46
C LEU A 12 9.76 -19.41 -12.65
N GLU A 13 8.73 -18.61 -12.48
CA GLU A 13 7.70 -18.34 -13.47
C GLU A 13 7.82 -16.92 -14.05
N LEU A 14 7.82 -16.82 -15.35
CA LEU A 14 7.71 -15.55 -16.08
C LEU A 14 6.42 -15.56 -16.89
N VAL A 15 5.51 -14.64 -16.61
CA VAL A 15 4.19 -14.57 -17.26
C VAL A 15 4.08 -13.30 -18.10
N LEU A 16 3.79 -13.46 -19.41
CA LEU A 16 3.42 -12.38 -20.30
C LEU A 16 1.89 -12.38 -20.49
N ARG A 17 1.22 -11.37 -19.98
CA ARG A 17 -0.24 -11.19 -20.14
C ARG A 17 -0.54 -10.29 -21.34
N GLY A 18 -1.66 -10.53 -22.02
CA GLY A 18 -2.07 -9.74 -23.18
C GLY A 18 -1.21 -9.93 -24.42
N ALA A 19 -0.48 -11.07 -24.50
CA ALA A 19 0.31 -11.41 -25.68
C ALA A 19 -0.57 -11.66 -26.91
N THR A 20 -0.12 -11.19 -28.06
CA THR A 20 -0.75 -11.53 -29.35
C THR A 20 -0.24 -12.88 -29.86
N ALA A 21 -0.93 -13.48 -30.84
CA ALA A 21 -0.46 -14.69 -31.51
C ALA A 21 0.93 -14.54 -32.15
N GLU A 22 1.33 -13.31 -32.47
CA GLU A 22 2.65 -13.00 -33.05
C GLU A 22 3.73 -12.84 -31.96
N THR A 23 3.40 -12.26 -30.80
CA THR A 23 4.37 -11.96 -29.74
C THR A 23 4.60 -13.13 -28.78
N ALA A 24 3.57 -13.95 -28.53
CA ALA A 24 3.67 -15.06 -27.58
C ALA A 24 4.81 -16.07 -27.93
N PRO A 25 5.00 -16.51 -29.19
CA PRO A 25 6.09 -17.43 -29.52
C PRO A 25 7.49 -16.82 -29.36
N LYS A 26 7.61 -15.48 -29.37
CA LYS A 26 8.89 -14.77 -29.25
C LYS A 26 9.29 -14.50 -27.81
N PHE A 27 8.42 -14.77 -26.84
CA PHE A 27 8.61 -14.37 -25.43
C PHE A 27 9.87 -14.99 -24.81
N ALA A 28 10.06 -16.30 -24.93
CA ALA A 28 11.23 -16.97 -24.37
C ALA A 28 12.55 -16.44 -24.95
N ALA A 29 12.59 -16.20 -26.27
CA ALA A 29 13.74 -15.61 -26.92
C ALA A 29 14.01 -14.16 -26.44
N GLY A 30 12.94 -13.37 -26.25
CA GLY A 30 13.03 -12.02 -25.70
C GLY A 30 13.61 -12.00 -24.28
N VAL A 31 13.17 -12.93 -23.42
CA VAL A 31 13.73 -13.08 -22.06
C VAL A 31 15.22 -13.42 -22.12
N LYS A 32 15.62 -14.40 -22.93
CA LYS A 32 17.04 -14.78 -23.08
C LYS A 32 17.90 -13.62 -23.59
N GLN A 33 17.37 -12.83 -24.53
CA GLN A 33 18.09 -11.64 -25.03
C GLN A 33 18.25 -10.60 -23.93
N ALA A 34 17.18 -10.27 -23.21
CA ALA A 34 17.22 -9.29 -22.12
C ALA A 34 18.19 -9.70 -21.00
N VAL A 35 18.22 -10.99 -20.65
CA VAL A 35 19.19 -11.53 -19.67
C VAL A 35 20.62 -11.43 -20.20
N THR A 36 20.83 -11.73 -21.47
CA THR A 36 22.16 -11.63 -22.11
C THR A 36 22.66 -10.19 -22.10
N ASP A 37 21.79 -9.23 -22.43
CA ASP A 37 22.12 -7.80 -22.43
C ASP A 37 22.43 -7.30 -21.01
N LEU A 38 21.65 -7.74 -20.02
CA LEU A 38 21.90 -7.42 -18.62
C LEU A 38 23.24 -7.97 -18.13
N LEU A 39 23.55 -9.22 -18.45
CA LEU A 39 24.81 -9.87 -18.07
C LEU A 39 26.03 -9.22 -18.72
N ALA A 40 25.89 -8.62 -19.92
CA ALA A 40 26.96 -7.89 -20.58
C ALA A 40 27.43 -6.66 -19.79
N GLY A 41 26.51 -5.99 -19.06
CA GLY A 41 26.82 -4.89 -18.15
C GLY A 41 27.02 -5.31 -16.68
N GLY A 42 26.59 -6.50 -16.33
CA GLY A 42 26.44 -6.96 -14.95
C GLY A 42 25.21 -6.36 -14.26
N ILE A 43 24.71 -7.05 -13.23
CA ILE A 43 23.64 -6.50 -12.38
C ILE A 43 24.27 -5.43 -11.49
N PRO A 44 23.78 -4.18 -11.48
CA PRO A 44 24.29 -3.15 -10.58
C PRO A 44 24.20 -3.60 -9.11
N GLU A 45 25.30 -3.47 -8.36
CA GLU A 45 25.37 -3.87 -6.95
C GLU A 45 24.32 -3.16 -6.11
N GLU A 46 24.00 -1.90 -6.45
CA GLU A 46 22.96 -1.10 -5.77
C GLU A 46 21.57 -1.73 -5.90
N LEU A 47 21.20 -2.28 -7.05
CA LEU A 47 19.94 -2.99 -7.25
C LEU A 47 19.88 -4.30 -6.45
N LEU A 48 21.00 -5.02 -6.40
CA LEU A 48 21.09 -6.23 -5.57
C LEU A 48 20.95 -5.89 -4.08
N LEU A 49 21.61 -4.84 -3.63
CA LEU A 49 21.51 -4.36 -2.25
C LEU A 49 20.09 -3.91 -1.91
N ALA A 50 19.43 -3.18 -2.82
CA ALA A 50 18.04 -2.76 -2.66
C ALA A 50 17.10 -3.95 -2.48
N SER A 51 17.20 -4.94 -3.37
CA SER A 51 16.39 -6.16 -3.30
C SER A 51 16.64 -6.93 -2.01
N LEU A 52 17.90 -7.05 -1.60
CA LEU A 52 18.27 -7.77 -0.38
C LEU A 52 17.75 -7.06 0.88
N ASN A 53 17.83 -5.72 0.94
CA ASN A 53 17.29 -4.93 2.04
C ASN A 53 15.76 -5.06 2.12
N ALA A 54 15.07 -5.03 0.98
CA ALA A 54 13.62 -5.19 0.92
C ALA A 54 13.19 -6.59 1.42
N MET A 55 13.91 -7.64 1.02
CA MET A 55 13.64 -9.00 1.48
C MET A 55 13.93 -9.18 2.98
N GLU A 56 15.06 -8.65 3.47
CA GLU A 56 15.38 -8.67 4.90
C GLU A 56 14.30 -7.94 5.71
N PHE A 57 13.88 -6.76 5.25
CA PHE A 57 12.81 -6.01 5.88
C PHE A 57 11.49 -6.80 5.90
N ALA A 58 11.06 -7.35 4.76
CA ALA A 58 9.84 -8.15 4.67
C ALA A 58 9.88 -9.37 5.60
N SER A 59 11.05 -9.98 5.79
CA SER A 59 11.22 -11.11 6.72
C SER A 59 11.06 -10.70 8.20
N LEU A 60 11.37 -9.45 8.53
CA LEU A 60 11.22 -8.88 9.88
C LEU A 60 9.79 -8.35 10.12
N GLU A 61 9.23 -7.66 9.13
CA GLU A 61 7.88 -7.06 9.23
C GLU A 61 6.78 -8.12 9.17
N ARG A 62 7.02 -9.21 8.43
CA ARG A 62 6.04 -10.30 8.19
C ARG A 62 4.67 -9.76 7.79
N PRO A 63 4.58 -8.99 6.71
CA PRO A 63 3.33 -8.41 6.28
C PRO A 63 2.33 -9.50 5.91
N GLY A 64 1.14 -9.47 6.49
CA GLY A 64 0.11 -10.44 6.18
C GLY A 64 -1.07 -10.39 7.13
N SER A 65 -2.12 -11.12 6.78
CA SER A 65 -3.34 -11.26 7.60
C SER A 65 -3.27 -12.43 8.59
N LEU A 66 -2.22 -13.25 8.53
CA LEU A 66 -2.05 -14.40 9.41
C LEU A 66 -1.29 -14.01 10.68
N PRO A 67 -1.69 -14.55 11.86
CA PRO A 67 -0.93 -14.41 13.08
C PRO A 67 0.50 -14.98 12.95
N ASP A 68 1.49 -14.34 13.58
CA ASP A 68 2.91 -14.73 13.50
C ASP A 68 3.14 -16.22 13.79
N GLY A 69 2.49 -16.76 14.84
CA GLY A 69 2.63 -18.17 15.18
C GLY A 69 2.10 -19.13 14.12
N VAL A 70 1.12 -18.72 13.31
CA VAL A 70 0.62 -19.49 12.15
C VAL A 70 1.64 -19.45 11.02
N LEU A 71 2.22 -18.28 10.74
CA LEU A 71 3.30 -18.14 9.76
C LEU A 71 4.53 -18.96 10.15
N ASP A 72 4.95 -18.89 11.42
CA ASP A 72 6.07 -19.70 11.92
C ASP A 72 5.80 -21.20 11.76
N ALA A 73 4.57 -21.64 12.02
CA ALA A 73 4.20 -23.03 11.83
C ALA A 73 4.23 -23.45 10.34
N ILE A 74 3.80 -22.58 9.43
CA ILE A 74 3.89 -22.81 7.98
C ILE A 74 5.36 -22.90 7.54
N TYR A 75 6.22 -21.95 7.94
CA TYR A 75 7.63 -21.96 7.61
C TYR A 75 8.35 -23.18 8.17
N ALA A 76 8.07 -23.53 9.43
CA ALA A 76 8.62 -24.75 10.03
C ALA A 76 8.18 -26.01 9.29
N ALA A 77 6.90 -26.12 8.90
CA ALA A 77 6.39 -27.24 8.15
C ALA A 77 7.03 -27.33 6.75
N THR A 78 7.15 -26.21 6.04
CA THR A 78 7.80 -26.13 4.72
C THR A 78 9.27 -26.56 4.80
N GLY A 79 10.02 -26.00 5.74
CA GLY A 79 11.41 -26.40 5.97
C GLY A 79 11.55 -27.89 6.30
N TRP A 80 10.71 -28.40 7.19
CA TRP A 80 10.72 -29.81 7.60
C TRP A 80 10.36 -30.77 6.46
N LEU A 81 9.30 -30.47 5.71
CA LEU A 81 8.84 -31.33 4.61
C LEU A 81 9.88 -31.49 3.50
N HIS A 82 10.61 -30.42 3.19
CA HIS A 82 11.54 -30.43 2.06
C HIS A 82 12.98 -30.79 2.43
N THR A 83 13.41 -30.45 3.64
CA THR A 83 14.82 -30.60 4.04
C THR A 83 15.03 -31.45 5.29
N GLY A 84 13.96 -31.72 6.06
CA GLY A 84 14.03 -32.37 7.37
C GLY A 84 14.39 -31.41 8.50
N ASP A 85 14.66 -30.11 8.22
CA ASP A 85 15.00 -29.11 9.23
C ASP A 85 13.84 -28.09 9.40
N PRO A 86 13.08 -28.18 10.51
CA PRO A 86 11.97 -27.23 10.76
C PRO A 86 12.45 -25.81 11.09
N ALA A 87 13.73 -25.60 11.42
CA ALA A 87 14.27 -24.30 11.79
C ALA A 87 14.85 -23.52 10.59
N LEU A 88 15.00 -24.17 9.44
CA LEU A 88 15.69 -23.59 8.27
C LEU A 88 15.13 -22.23 7.84
N LEU A 89 13.81 -22.10 7.78
CA LEU A 89 13.14 -20.87 7.33
C LEU A 89 12.77 -19.92 8.47
N LEU A 90 13.05 -20.28 9.74
CA LEU A 90 12.78 -19.44 10.90
C LEU A 90 13.96 -18.52 11.27
N HIS A 91 15.17 -18.85 10.81
CA HIS A 91 16.42 -18.14 11.15
C HIS A 91 17.11 -17.63 9.88
N THR A 92 16.62 -16.51 9.34
CA THR A 92 17.09 -15.95 8.07
C THR A 92 18.29 -14.98 8.20
N ASP A 93 18.64 -14.55 9.42
CA ASP A 93 19.72 -13.57 9.67
C ASP A 93 21.05 -13.97 9.04
N LYS A 94 21.47 -15.24 9.22
CA LYS A 94 22.71 -15.77 8.65
C LYS A 94 22.65 -15.84 7.13
N LEU A 95 21.46 -16.10 6.58
CA LEU A 95 21.26 -16.13 5.14
C LEU A 95 21.49 -14.73 4.54
N PHE A 96 20.86 -13.69 5.09
CA PHE A 96 21.04 -12.32 4.61
C PHE A 96 22.50 -11.85 4.74
N ALA A 97 23.19 -12.19 5.85
CA ALA A 97 24.61 -11.91 5.99
C ALA A 97 25.46 -12.56 4.88
N SER A 98 25.22 -13.85 4.63
CA SER A 98 25.92 -14.59 3.56
C SER A 98 25.63 -14.04 2.16
N LEU A 99 24.38 -13.63 1.88
CA LEU A 99 24.02 -13.02 0.59
C LEU A 99 24.68 -11.65 0.40
N ARG A 100 24.84 -10.86 1.48
CA ARG A 100 25.57 -9.57 1.43
C ARG A 100 27.03 -9.75 1.05
N GLU A 101 27.70 -10.78 1.57
CA GLU A 101 29.09 -11.10 1.20
C GLU A 101 29.24 -11.46 -0.29
N LYS A 102 28.15 -11.89 -0.94
CA LYS A 102 28.16 -12.27 -2.35
C LYS A 102 27.87 -11.12 -3.31
N LEU A 103 27.47 -9.94 -2.84
CA LEU A 103 27.07 -8.80 -3.71
C LEU A 103 28.15 -8.44 -4.75
N SER A 104 29.42 -8.36 -4.32
CA SER A 104 30.54 -7.97 -5.17
C SER A 104 31.28 -9.12 -5.85
N THR A 105 30.83 -10.38 -5.66
CA THR A 105 31.56 -11.56 -6.14
C THR A 105 31.17 -12.04 -7.55
N GLY A 106 30.15 -11.43 -8.16
CA GLY A 106 29.58 -11.93 -9.43
C GLY A 106 28.64 -13.12 -9.28
N TRP A 107 28.45 -13.66 -8.08
CA TRP A 107 27.61 -14.84 -7.80
C TRP A 107 26.18 -14.69 -8.31
N PHE A 108 25.58 -13.51 -8.19
CA PHE A 108 24.22 -13.24 -8.67
C PHE A 108 24.15 -13.25 -10.21
N ASN A 109 25.19 -12.78 -10.91
CA ASN A 109 25.26 -12.88 -12.37
C ASN A 109 25.32 -14.34 -12.83
N ASP A 110 26.12 -15.18 -12.13
CA ASP A 110 26.22 -16.60 -12.45
C ASP A 110 24.90 -17.33 -12.19
N LEU A 111 24.23 -17.02 -11.08
CA LEU A 111 22.92 -17.57 -10.76
C LEU A 111 21.86 -17.16 -11.81
N LEU A 112 21.82 -15.89 -12.22
CA LEU A 112 20.91 -15.41 -13.24
C LEU A 112 21.14 -16.13 -14.58
N LYS A 113 22.41 -16.34 -14.95
CA LYS A 113 22.80 -17.08 -16.15
C LYS A 113 22.33 -18.53 -16.09
N GLU A 114 22.55 -19.20 -14.97
CA GLU A 114 22.14 -20.60 -14.76
C GLU A 114 20.63 -20.76 -14.88
N LEU A 115 19.85 -19.89 -14.22
CA LEU A 115 18.39 -19.99 -14.19
C LEU A 115 17.71 -19.60 -15.48
N LEU A 116 18.04 -18.43 -16.05
CA LEU A 116 17.25 -17.83 -17.13
C LEU A 116 17.81 -18.04 -18.54
N LEU A 117 19.03 -18.52 -18.70
CA LEU A 117 19.57 -18.95 -20.01
C LEU A 117 19.37 -20.44 -20.29
N ALA A 118 18.90 -21.21 -19.29
CA ALA A 118 18.45 -22.58 -19.50
C ALA A 118 17.22 -22.63 -20.44
N GLU A 119 16.92 -23.81 -20.99
CA GLU A 119 15.72 -24.00 -21.81
C GLU A 119 14.47 -24.04 -20.90
N PRO A 120 13.52 -23.07 -21.05
CA PRO A 120 12.29 -23.07 -20.28
C PRO A 120 11.25 -24.01 -20.87
N VAL A 121 10.31 -24.46 -20.04
CA VAL A 121 9.03 -24.98 -20.53
C VAL A 121 8.12 -23.79 -20.79
N GLN A 122 7.59 -23.69 -22.00
CA GLN A 122 6.68 -22.61 -22.37
C GLN A 122 5.27 -23.13 -22.57
N VAL A 123 4.31 -22.50 -21.90
CA VAL A 123 2.86 -22.75 -22.09
C VAL A 123 2.22 -21.48 -22.63
N ILE A 124 1.48 -21.61 -23.72
CA ILE A 124 0.70 -20.51 -24.32
C ILE A 124 -0.77 -20.81 -24.11
N GLN A 125 -1.43 -19.99 -23.28
CA GLN A 125 -2.87 -20.09 -23.03
C GLN A 125 -3.59 -19.07 -23.93
N THR A 126 -4.49 -19.58 -24.78
CA THR A 126 -5.34 -18.76 -25.65
C THR A 126 -6.79 -18.80 -25.17
N PRO A 127 -7.51 -17.65 -25.16
CA PRO A 127 -8.93 -17.66 -24.87
C PRO A 127 -9.68 -18.53 -25.85
N ALA A 128 -10.55 -19.40 -25.37
CA ALA A 128 -11.48 -20.15 -26.19
C ALA A 128 -12.89 -19.60 -25.97
N LEU A 129 -13.74 -19.73 -26.99
CA LEU A 129 -15.17 -19.47 -26.80
C LEU A 129 -15.74 -20.48 -25.78
N PRO A 130 -16.60 -20.05 -24.85
CA PRO A 130 -17.20 -20.95 -23.88
C PRO A 130 -17.93 -22.09 -24.61
N ARG A 131 -17.62 -23.33 -24.21
CA ARG A 131 -18.37 -24.48 -24.67
C ARG A 131 -19.78 -24.42 -24.08
N LYS A 132 -20.80 -24.50 -24.90
CA LYS A 132 -22.20 -24.37 -24.48
C LYS A 132 -22.72 -25.52 -23.60
N ASP A 133 -21.95 -26.56 -23.40
CA ASP A 133 -22.46 -27.86 -22.87
C ASP A 133 -21.70 -28.36 -21.61
N GLU A 134 -20.87 -27.57 -20.98
CA GLU A 134 -20.29 -27.91 -19.66
C GLU A 134 -21.06 -27.14 -18.58
N GLU A 135 -22.17 -27.74 -18.07
CA GLU A 135 -22.60 -27.43 -16.71
C GLU A 135 -21.48 -27.87 -15.79
N ASP A 136 -20.76 -26.90 -15.21
CA ASP A 136 -19.82 -27.15 -14.12
C ASP A 136 -20.59 -27.76 -12.97
N ALA A 137 -20.54 -29.09 -12.86
CA ALA A 137 -20.95 -29.76 -11.65
C ALA A 137 -20.02 -29.29 -10.53
N ALA A 138 -20.50 -28.37 -9.71
CA ALA A 138 -19.80 -27.93 -8.52
C ALA A 138 -19.42 -29.18 -7.71
N PRO A 139 -18.14 -29.35 -7.30
CA PRO A 139 -17.75 -30.52 -6.52
C PRO A 139 -18.60 -30.58 -5.28
N ALA A 140 -19.24 -31.73 -5.05
CA ALA A 140 -20.04 -31.97 -3.86
C ALA A 140 -19.20 -31.67 -2.63
N ARG A 141 -19.57 -30.61 -1.91
CA ARG A 141 -18.95 -30.29 -0.62
C ARG A 141 -19.23 -31.42 0.33
N THR A 142 -18.20 -32.11 0.76
CA THR A 142 -18.28 -32.97 1.94
C THR A 142 -18.41 -32.03 3.14
N ASP A 143 -19.58 -32.02 3.76
CA ASP A 143 -19.83 -31.34 5.04
C ASP A 143 -19.02 -32.00 6.16
N GLY A 144 -17.71 -31.80 6.15
CA GLY A 144 -16.86 -32.08 7.28
C GLY A 144 -17.17 -31.09 8.37
N LYS A 145 -17.94 -31.48 9.37
CA LYS A 145 -18.07 -30.68 10.59
C LYS A 145 -16.67 -30.53 11.16
N LEU A 146 -16.15 -29.31 11.13
CA LEU A 146 -14.93 -28.96 11.86
C LEU A 146 -15.28 -29.06 13.34
N VAL A 147 -14.92 -30.18 13.97
CA VAL A 147 -15.07 -30.34 15.41
C VAL A 147 -13.86 -29.67 16.02
N LEU A 148 -14.04 -28.43 16.51
CA LEU A 148 -13.06 -27.79 17.37
C LEU A 148 -13.14 -28.43 18.74
N ASP A 149 -12.07 -29.07 19.20
CA ASP A 149 -12.00 -29.69 20.55
C ASP A 149 -12.24 -28.66 21.66
N HIS A 150 -11.89 -27.40 21.40
CA HIS A 150 -12.16 -26.26 22.26
C HIS A 150 -12.65 -25.05 21.45
N PRO A 151 -13.97 -24.81 21.35
CA PRO A 151 -14.47 -23.58 20.76
C PRO A 151 -14.02 -22.40 21.62
N LEU A 152 -13.44 -21.36 20.98
CA LEU A 152 -13.05 -20.14 21.67
C LEU A 152 -14.24 -19.51 22.39
N THR A 153 -14.03 -19.11 23.63
CA THR A 153 -15.01 -18.42 24.47
C THR A 153 -14.57 -16.98 24.76
N VAL A 154 -15.48 -16.16 25.28
CA VAL A 154 -15.13 -14.79 25.71
C VAL A 154 -14.02 -14.79 26.79
N ALA A 155 -13.91 -15.86 27.60
CA ALA A 155 -12.87 -16.00 28.63
C ALA A 155 -11.45 -16.16 28.02
N ASP A 156 -11.36 -16.64 26.76
CA ASP A 156 -10.09 -16.82 26.06
C ASP A 156 -9.53 -15.51 25.48
N LEU A 157 -10.33 -14.43 25.49
CA LEU A 157 -9.91 -13.12 24.95
C LEU A 157 -8.88 -12.41 25.85
N GLY A 158 -8.63 -12.86 27.06
CA GLY A 158 -7.72 -12.20 27.99
C GLY A 158 -8.09 -10.74 28.29
N ASP A 159 -7.35 -10.13 29.18
CA ASP A 159 -7.40 -8.67 29.38
C ASP A 159 -6.67 -7.99 28.24
N GLY A 160 -7.37 -7.61 27.18
CA GLY A 160 -6.86 -7.09 25.92
C GLY A 160 -5.53 -6.33 26.01
N ASP A 161 -4.72 -6.52 25.01
CA ASP A 161 -3.37 -5.98 24.92
C ASP A 161 -3.38 -4.47 25.22
N ARG A 162 -2.90 -4.07 26.39
CA ARG A 162 -2.69 -2.67 26.72
C ARG A 162 -1.41 -2.26 26.00
N SER A 163 -1.57 -1.68 24.80
CA SER A 163 -0.44 -1.03 24.14
C SER A 163 0.28 -0.12 25.14
N ALA A 164 1.58 -0.25 25.26
CA ALA A 164 2.38 0.64 26.07
C ALA A 164 2.08 2.08 25.63
N ALA A 165 1.75 2.95 26.58
CA ALA A 165 1.48 4.35 26.29
C ALA A 165 2.75 4.93 25.65
N GLY A 166 2.65 5.51 24.45
CA GLY A 166 3.74 6.23 23.83
C GLY A 166 4.10 7.49 24.63
N THR A 167 5.32 7.96 24.48
CA THR A 167 5.74 9.27 25.01
C THR A 167 5.58 10.33 23.93
N VAL A 168 5.23 11.55 24.35
CA VAL A 168 5.07 12.71 23.46
C VAL A 168 6.02 13.81 23.90
N GLU A 169 6.78 14.37 22.95
CA GLU A 169 7.64 15.51 23.17
C GLU A 169 7.57 16.50 22.00
N GLN A 170 7.99 17.74 22.21
CA GLN A 170 8.14 18.74 21.15
C GLN A 170 9.58 18.75 20.66
N LEU A 171 9.78 18.56 19.36
CA LEU A 171 11.11 18.54 18.75
C LEU A 171 11.09 19.20 17.36
N ALA A 172 11.93 20.24 17.18
CA ALA A 172 12.13 20.90 15.90
C ALA A 172 10.81 21.43 15.25
N GLY A 173 9.87 21.92 16.07
CA GLY A 173 8.57 22.40 15.62
C GLY A 173 7.53 21.30 15.37
N ALA A 174 7.87 20.04 15.57
CA ALA A 174 6.96 18.92 15.44
C ALA A 174 6.61 18.30 16.82
N GLU A 175 5.42 17.70 16.90
CA GLU A 175 5.04 16.81 17.99
C GLU A 175 5.58 15.41 17.71
N LEU A 176 6.57 14.96 18.48
CA LEU A 176 7.17 13.63 18.34
C LEU A 176 6.50 12.64 19.29
N LEU A 177 5.86 11.62 18.71
CA LEU A 177 5.23 10.52 19.41
C LEU A 177 6.12 9.28 19.30
N HIS A 178 6.62 8.78 20.41
CA HIS A 178 7.46 7.58 20.45
C HIS A 178 6.72 6.40 21.06
N HIS A 179 6.72 5.30 20.33
CA HIS A 179 6.27 3.98 20.78
C HIS A 179 7.46 3.03 20.82
N PRO A 180 7.93 2.60 22.01
CA PRO A 180 9.02 1.66 22.12
C PRO A 180 8.68 0.33 21.42
N SER A 181 9.52 -0.10 20.51
CA SER A 181 9.38 -1.40 19.85
C SER A 181 10.74 -2.09 19.66
N LYS A 182 10.72 -3.41 19.46
CA LYS A 182 11.89 -4.20 19.10
C LYS A 182 11.66 -4.78 17.71
N GLY A 183 12.64 -4.66 16.84
CA GLY A 183 12.58 -5.22 15.48
C GLY A 183 12.45 -4.15 14.41
N SER A 184 11.42 -4.20 13.57
CA SER A 184 11.19 -3.23 12.52
C SER A 184 10.85 -1.86 13.07
N LEU A 185 11.30 -0.84 12.37
CA LEU A 185 11.12 0.54 12.72
C LEU A 185 10.14 1.19 11.75
N TYR A 186 9.17 1.94 12.31
CA TYR A 186 8.24 2.74 11.53
C TYR A 186 8.43 4.21 11.90
N LEU A 187 8.55 5.04 10.87
CA LEU A 187 8.64 6.48 10.99
C LEU A 187 7.59 7.11 10.07
N ASN A 188 6.67 7.84 10.66
CA ASN A 188 5.55 8.43 9.94
C ASN A 188 5.47 9.93 10.23
N PHE A 189 5.20 10.72 9.19
CA PHE A 189 5.02 12.16 9.23
C PHE A 189 3.57 12.47 8.89
N TYR A 190 2.91 13.24 9.74
CA TYR A 190 1.49 13.59 9.61
C TYR A 190 1.33 15.11 9.60
N TYR A 191 1.02 15.69 8.44
CA TYR A 191 0.75 17.11 8.26
C TYR A 191 -0.75 17.37 8.36
N ASP A 192 -1.17 18.28 9.23
CA ASP A 192 -2.58 18.58 9.46
C ASP A 192 -3.25 19.23 8.25
N LEU A 193 -4.43 18.76 7.87
CA LEU A 193 -5.24 19.27 6.77
C LEU A 193 -6.48 20.03 7.23
N GLY A 194 -6.65 20.29 8.53
CA GLY A 194 -7.87 20.90 9.06
C GLY A 194 -8.18 22.28 8.48
N GLU A 195 -7.17 23.03 8.01
CA GLU A 195 -7.33 24.31 7.33
C GLU A 195 -7.44 24.20 5.80
N CYS A 196 -7.45 23.00 5.23
CA CYS A 196 -7.58 22.79 3.80
C CYS A 196 -9.04 22.79 3.38
N THR A 197 -9.33 23.41 2.24
CA THR A 197 -10.64 23.29 1.61
C THR A 197 -10.82 21.89 1.01
N PRO A 198 -12.07 21.44 0.75
CA PRO A 198 -12.33 20.16 0.10
C PRO A 198 -11.62 20.00 -1.26
N GLU A 199 -11.54 21.06 -2.05
CA GLU A 199 -10.81 21.07 -3.32
C GLU A 199 -9.30 20.92 -3.11
N GLU A 200 -8.73 21.58 -2.10
CA GLU A 200 -7.30 21.46 -1.76
C GLU A 200 -6.94 20.05 -1.34
N VAL A 201 -7.82 19.36 -0.62
CA VAL A 201 -7.61 17.93 -0.26
C VAL A 201 -7.59 17.06 -1.51
N GLN A 202 -8.45 17.30 -2.51
CA GLN A 202 -8.42 16.56 -3.77
C GLN A 202 -7.10 16.77 -4.54
N TYR A 203 -6.61 18.00 -4.63
CA TYR A 203 -5.29 18.27 -5.22
C TYR A 203 -4.16 17.55 -4.47
N LEU A 204 -4.21 17.55 -3.13
CA LEU A 204 -3.19 16.89 -2.32
C LEU A 204 -3.20 15.38 -2.47
N ASP A 205 -4.36 14.77 -2.62
CA ASP A 205 -4.48 13.34 -2.92
C ASP A 205 -3.82 13.02 -4.27
N LEU A 206 -4.17 13.75 -5.33
CA LEU A 206 -3.52 13.60 -6.63
C LEU A 206 -2.00 13.84 -6.57
N LEU A 207 -1.54 14.78 -5.74
CA LEU A 207 -0.11 15.02 -5.55
C LEU A 207 0.58 13.77 -4.98
N THR A 208 -0.04 13.06 -4.02
CA THR A 208 0.57 11.85 -3.45
C THR A 208 0.78 10.76 -4.49
N ASP A 209 -0.10 10.63 -5.47
CA ASP A 209 0.01 9.65 -6.56
C ASP A 209 1.08 10.03 -7.61
N ILE A 210 1.35 11.33 -7.75
CA ILE A 210 2.26 11.87 -8.78
C ILE A 210 3.70 11.95 -8.28
N LEU A 211 3.93 12.15 -6.99
CA LEU A 211 5.27 12.38 -6.42
C LEU A 211 6.32 11.34 -6.85
N ASP A 212 5.93 10.08 -6.99
CA ASP A 212 6.83 8.97 -7.37
C ASP A 212 7.30 9.04 -8.84
N GLU A 213 6.67 9.87 -9.65
CA GLU A 213 6.94 9.98 -11.08
C GLU A 213 7.68 11.28 -11.47
N LEU A 214 8.09 12.05 -10.45
CA LEU A 214 8.72 13.35 -10.62
C LEU A 214 10.19 13.35 -10.21
N ASP A 215 10.99 14.08 -10.98
CA ASP A 215 12.40 14.32 -10.65
C ASP A 215 12.53 15.29 -9.47
N THR A 216 13.69 15.25 -8.84
CA THR A 216 14.20 16.28 -7.94
C THR A 216 15.41 16.97 -8.58
N PRO A 217 15.98 18.04 -8.00
CA PRO A 217 17.24 18.59 -8.45
C PRO A 217 18.44 17.62 -8.33
N GLU A 218 18.34 16.63 -7.43
CA GLU A 218 19.43 15.70 -7.09
C GLU A 218 19.30 14.37 -7.85
N HIS A 219 18.07 13.89 -8.05
CA HIS A 219 17.79 12.58 -8.66
C HIS A 219 16.65 12.64 -9.67
N THR A 220 16.71 11.79 -10.67
CA THR A 220 15.53 11.47 -11.47
C THR A 220 14.54 10.64 -10.66
N ALA A 221 13.26 10.63 -11.05
CA ALA A 221 12.22 9.83 -10.39
C ALA A 221 12.66 8.37 -10.19
N ARG A 222 13.27 7.77 -11.22
CA ARG A 222 13.76 6.39 -11.17
C ARG A 222 14.91 6.20 -10.19
N GLU A 223 15.86 7.11 -10.14
CA GLU A 223 16.95 7.07 -9.18
C GLU A 223 16.44 7.22 -7.77
N LEU A 224 15.52 8.16 -7.53
CA LEU A 224 14.92 8.36 -6.22
C LEU A 224 14.11 7.12 -5.76
N GLN A 225 13.35 6.49 -6.65
CA GLN A 225 12.69 5.22 -6.36
C GLN A 225 13.69 4.13 -5.98
N THR A 226 14.80 4.02 -6.72
CA THR A 226 15.87 3.06 -6.42
C THR A 226 16.49 3.33 -5.05
N GLN A 227 16.80 4.59 -4.73
CA GLN A 227 17.33 4.97 -3.42
C GLN A 227 16.34 4.63 -2.30
N ARG A 228 15.06 4.95 -2.47
CA ARG A 228 14.01 4.59 -1.50
C ARG A 228 13.92 3.08 -1.31
N ALA A 229 13.88 2.30 -2.39
CA ALA A 229 13.85 0.84 -2.32
C ALA A 229 15.13 0.25 -1.67
N THR A 230 16.28 0.93 -1.80
CA THR A 230 17.55 0.47 -1.19
C THR A 230 17.56 0.68 0.33
N TRP A 231 17.07 1.81 0.80
CA TRP A 231 17.27 2.22 2.20
C TRP A 231 16.01 2.11 3.06
N LEU A 232 14.83 2.07 2.43
CA LEU A 232 13.54 1.95 3.10
C LEU A 232 12.93 0.58 2.79
N GLY A 233 12.17 0.01 3.72
CA GLY A 233 11.39 -1.21 3.48
C GLY A 233 10.16 -0.93 2.65
N ASN A 234 9.38 0.06 3.09
CA ASN A 234 8.25 0.63 2.38
C ASN A 234 8.22 2.13 2.61
N SER A 235 7.72 2.90 1.64
CA SER A 235 7.45 4.31 1.81
C SER A 235 6.31 4.75 0.91
N MET A 236 5.34 5.48 1.48
CA MET A 236 4.13 5.88 0.77
C MET A 236 3.62 7.21 1.32
N ALA A 237 3.28 8.13 0.43
CA ALA A 237 2.48 9.31 0.75
C ALA A 237 1.01 9.02 0.50
N CYS A 238 0.12 9.46 1.38
CA CYS A 238 -1.33 9.30 1.21
C CYS A 238 -2.10 10.31 2.05
N ILE A 239 -3.36 10.50 1.74
CA ILE A 239 -4.29 11.19 2.64
C ILE A 239 -4.87 10.17 3.62
N SER A 240 -4.76 10.47 4.90
CA SER A 240 -5.32 9.65 5.98
C SER A 240 -6.22 10.49 6.87
N PHE A 241 -7.25 9.87 7.44
CA PHE A 241 -8.16 10.57 8.33
C PHE A 241 -8.66 9.66 9.45
N TRP A 242 -8.89 10.25 10.59
CA TRP A 242 -9.33 9.55 11.80
C TRP A 242 -10.44 10.31 12.48
N THR A 243 -11.45 9.56 12.90
CA THR A 243 -12.53 10.04 13.76
C THR A 243 -12.47 9.29 15.08
N GLY A 244 -12.57 10.00 16.19
CA GLY A 244 -12.59 9.38 17.53
C GLY A 244 -13.71 8.35 17.68
N ARG A 245 -13.60 7.50 18.71
CA ARG A 245 -14.58 6.42 18.95
C ARG A 245 -15.92 6.90 19.50
N GLN A 246 -15.95 8.10 20.07
CA GLN A 246 -17.17 8.67 20.65
C GLN A 246 -17.99 9.34 19.54
N GLU A 247 -19.33 9.31 19.69
CA GLU A 247 -20.22 10.02 18.79
C GLU A 247 -19.93 11.52 18.84
N GLY A 248 -19.94 12.18 17.66
CA GLY A 248 -19.59 13.59 17.54
C GLY A 248 -18.10 13.92 17.65
N SER A 249 -17.22 12.89 17.73
CA SER A 249 -15.79 13.15 17.67
C SER A 249 -15.40 13.84 16.36
N PRO A 250 -14.47 14.82 16.43
CA PRO A 250 -14.00 15.50 15.23
C PRO A 250 -13.25 14.56 14.29
N CYS A 251 -13.34 14.82 13.00
CA CYS A 251 -12.52 14.19 11.99
C CYS A 251 -11.19 14.95 11.85
N HIS A 252 -10.08 14.24 11.88
CA HIS A 252 -8.74 14.77 11.63
C HIS A 252 -8.20 14.20 10.33
N ALA A 253 -8.02 15.05 9.35
CA ALA A 253 -7.41 14.68 8.08
C ALA A 253 -5.92 15.06 8.08
N LYS A 254 -5.07 14.21 7.52
CA LYS A 254 -3.62 14.39 7.47
C LYS A 254 -3.08 13.99 6.10
N LEU A 255 -2.16 14.79 5.55
CA LEU A 255 -1.22 14.28 4.56
C LEU A 255 -0.18 13.46 5.32
N THR A 256 -0.08 12.19 4.98
CA THR A 256 0.76 11.25 5.71
C THR A 256 1.87 10.75 4.80
N TRP A 257 3.09 10.75 5.28
CA TRP A 257 4.18 10.02 4.68
C TRP A 257 4.63 8.92 5.64
N ASN A 258 4.31 7.69 5.27
CA ASN A 258 4.61 6.49 6.03
C ASN A 258 5.88 5.85 5.51
N MET A 259 6.76 5.40 6.39
CA MET A 259 7.89 4.58 6.01
C MET A 259 8.20 3.53 7.06
N SER A 260 8.73 2.42 6.56
CA SER A 260 9.32 1.38 7.37
C SER A 260 10.78 1.21 6.95
N LEU A 261 11.67 0.97 7.90
CA LEU A 261 13.10 0.93 7.64
C LEU A 261 13.86 0.16 8.71
N LEU A 262 15.10 -0.18 8.40
CA LEU A 262 16.04 -0.68 9.39
C LEU A 262 16.64 0.51 10.17
N GLU A 263 16.76 0.40 11.48
CA GLU A 263 17.20 1.51 12.36
C GLU A 263 18.52 2.14 11.92
N ARG A 264 19.44 1.34 11.38
CA ARG A 264 20.72 1.80 10.82
C ARG A 264 20.60 2.77 9.64
N ASN A 265 19.41 2.88 9.02
CA ASN A 265 19.14 3.69 7.84
C ASN A 265 18.36 4.98 8.16
N LEU A 266 18.21 5.35 9.44
CA LEU A 266 17.46 6.55 9.84
C LEU A 266 17.97 7.84 9.18
N ASP A 267 19.29 7.99 9.03
CA ASP A 267 19.90 9.15 8.35
C ASP A 267 19.46 9.21 6.87
N LYS A 268 19.44 8.07 6.19
CA LYS A 268 18.99 7.96 4.81
C LYS A 268 17.50 8.25 4.67
N ALA A 269 16.69 7.74 5.61
CA ALA A 269 15.25 7.98 5.63
C ALA A 269 14.92 9.47 5.73
N ILE A 270 15.56 10.19 6.66
CA ILE A 270 15.36 11.63 6.83
C ILE A 270 15.82 12.40 5.59
N ALA A 271 16.99 12.06 5.02
CA ALA A 271 17.50 12.71 3.81
C ALA A 271 16.57 12.49 2.60
N LEU A 272 16.21 11.23 2.32
CA LEU A 272 15.33 10.89 1.21
C LEU A 272 13.91 11.48 1.36
N GLY A 273 13.39 11.51 2.58
CA GLY A 273 12.10 12.15 2.84
C GLY A 273 12.13 13.65 2.66
N SER A 274 13.21 14.30 3.11
CA SER A 274 13.41 15.72 2.87
C SER A 274 13.49 16.04 1.37
N GLU A 275 14.17 15.21 0.60
CA GLU A 275 14.24 15.37 -0.85
C GLU A 275 12.88 15.13 -1.52
N TYR A 276 12.24 13.99 -1.22
CA TYR A 276 10.98 13.55 -1.81
C TYR A 276 9.84 14.54 -1.59
N LEU A 277 9.65 15.04 -0.37
CA LEU A 277 8.54 15.92 -0.06
C LEU A 277 8.84 17.39 -0.41
N TYR A 278 10.05 17.87 -0.12
CA TYR A 278 10.35 19.31 -0.19
C TYR A 278 11.01 19.74 -1.50
N LYS A 279 11.66 18.81 -2.24
CA LYS A 279 12.48 19.19 -3.41
C LYS A 279 11.97 18.64 -4.74
N THR A 280 10.90 17.83 -4.74
CA THR A 280 10.29 17.32 -5.98
C THR A 280 9.89 18.48 -6.91
N CYS A 281 10.26 18.38 -8.18
CA CYS A 281 10.00 19.40 -9.20
C CYS A 281 8.54 19.31 -9.66
N LEU A 282 7.68 20.21 -9.15
CA LEU A 282 6.25 20.24 -9.41
C LEU A 282 5.86 21.14 -10.61
N THR A 283 6.82 21.76 -11.28
CA THR A 283 6.58 22.67 -12.41
C THR A 283 7.51 22.36 -13.57
N GLY A 284 7.13 22.82 -14.76
CA GLY A 284 7.91 22.68 -15.98
C GLY A 284 7.52 21.48 -16.85
N PRO A 285 8.06 21.42 -18.10
CA PRO A 285 7.56 20.51 -19.13
C PRO A 285 7.64 19.01 -18.79
N LYS A 286 8.60 18.61 -17.94
CA LYS A 286 8.71 17.21 -17.50
C LYS A 286 7.59 16.87 -16.51
N ALA A 287 7.33 17.73 -15.52
CA ALA A 287 6.27 17.56 -14.55
C ALA A 287 4.90 17.56 -15.22
N GLU A 288 4.64 18.50 -16.15
CA GLU A 288 3.39 18.58 -16.90
C GLU A 288 3.10 17.29 -17.70
N LYS A 289 4.13 16.68 -18.32
CA LYS A 289 4.00 15.40 -19.02
C LYS A 289 3.70 14.24 -18.05
N ALA A 290 4.32 14.25 -16.87
CA ALA A 290 4.07 13.25 -15.84
C ALA A 290 2.62 13.38 -15.34
N PHE A 291 2.12 14.58 -15.08
CA PHE A 291 0.73 14.83 -14.69
C PHE A 291 -0.25 14.26 -15.71
N ALA A 292 -0.10 14.63 -16.99
CA ALA A 292 -0.97 14.14 -18.05
C ALA A 292 -0.99 12.60 -18.12
N ARG A 293 0.15 11.96 -17.98
CA ARG A 293 0.28 10.50 -18.04
C ARG A 293 -0.32 9.81 -16.82
N VAL A 294 0.08 10.23 -15.63
CA VAL A 294 -0.35 9.59 -14.37
C VAL A 294 -1.85 9.75 -14.17
N LEU A 295 -2.37 10.97 -14.34
CA LEU A 295 -3.79 11.23 -14.13
C LEU A 295 -4.67 10.54 -15.20
N SER A 296 -4.19 10.42 -16.46
CA SER A 296 -4.90 9.61 -17.46
C SER A 296 -4.93 8.13 -17.10
N GLN A 297 -3.83 7.59 -16.57
CA GLN A 297 -3.79 6.20 -16.12
C GLN A 297 -4.69 5.98 -14.90
N GLN A 298 -4.70 6.92 -13.97
CA GLN A 298 -5.57 6.85 -12.78
C GLN A 298 -7.06 6.85 -13.18
N LYS A 299 -7.46 7.70 -14.14
CA LYS A 299 -8.82 7.68 -14.69
C LYS A 299 -9.21 6.30 -15.20
N LEU A 300 -8.35 5.68 -16.02
CA LEU A 300 -8.60 4.33 -16.56
C LEU A 300 -8.70 3.27 -15.45
N ASN A 301 -7.84 3.37 -14.44
CA ASN A 301 -7.87 2.46 -13.30
C ASN A 301 -9.18 2.60 -12.51
N MET A 302 -9.66 3.83 -12.27
CA MET A 302 -10.94 4.06 -11.58
C MET A 302 -12.13 3.52 -12.39
N GLU A 303 -12.14 3.72 -13.71
CA GLU A 303 -13.19 3.17 -14.59
C GLU A 303 -13.26 1.64 -14.52
N GLN A 304 -12.10 0.96 -14.48
CA GLN A 304 -12.06 -0.49 -14.28
C GLN A 304 -12.54 -0.91 -12.88
N GLN A 305 -12.16 -0.14 -11.86
CA GLN A 305 -12.58 -0.43 -10.48
C GLN A 305 -14.09 -0.22 -10.29
N PHE A 306 -14.72 0.75 -10.94
CA PHE A 306 -16.17 0.90 -10.91
C PHE A 306 -16.90 -0.36 -11.40
N ILE A 307 -16.34 -1.04 -12.40
CA ILE A 307 -16.91 -2.30 -12.91
C ILE A 307 -16.68 -3.45 -11.92
N GLN A 308 -15.49 -3.55 -11.34
CA GLN A 308 -15.09 -4.67 -10.48
C GLN A 308 -15.58 -4.55 -9.04
N GLN A 309 -15.68 -3.32 -8.52
CA GLN A 309 -15.94 -3.00 -7.11
C GLN A 309 -17.04 -1.95 -6.93
N GLY A 310 -18.04 -1.94 -7.82
CA GLY A 310 -19.10 -0.93 -7.80
C GLY A 310 -19.85 -0.84 -6.48
N ASN A 311 -19.99 -1.97 -5.75
CA ASN A 311 -20.55 -1.96 -4.39
C ASN A 311 -19.75 -1.12 -3.39
N SER A 312 -18.43 -1.13 -3.48
CA SER A 312 -17.56 -0.33 -2.60
C SER A 312 -17.69 1.15 -2.90
N TYR A 313 -17.68 1.54 -4.18
CA TYR A 313 -17.89 2.92 -4.59
C TYR A 313 -19.28 3.44 -4.23
N ALA A 314 -20.32 2.61 -4.41
CA ALA A 314 -21.68 2.95 -3.99
C ALA A 314 -21.76 3.14 -2.45
N ALA A 315 -21.03 2.33 -1.67
CA ALA A 315 -20.98 2.45 -0.21
C ALA A 315 -20.32 3.76 0.24
N VAL A 316 -19.20 4.11 -0.37
CA VAL A 316 -18.50 5.38 -0.11
C VAL A 316 -19.39 6.56 -0.46
N ARG A 317 -20.01 6.54 -1.65
CA ARG A 317 -20.90 7.59 -2.14
C ARG A 317 -22.12 7.80 -1.23
N ALA A 318 -22.82 6.73 -0.88
CA ALA A 318 -23.97 6.81 0.01
C ALA A 318 -23.59 7.22 1.44
N GLY A 319 -22.43 6.74 1.92
CA GLY A 319 -21.90 7.08 3.25
C GLY A 319 -21.49 8.55 3.40
N ALA A 320 -21.11 9.21 2.31
CA ALA A 320 -20.67 10.61 2.29
C ALA A 320 -21.71 11.60 2.80
N HIS A 321 -22.98 11.24 2.77
CA HIS A 321 -24.07 12.06 3.31
C HIS A 321 -24.19 12.03 4.83
N PHE A 322 -23.49 11.12 5.51
CA PHE A 322 -23.71 10.86 6.94
C PHE A 322 -22.53 11.27 7.83
N THR A 323 -21.30 11.26 7.32
CA THR A 323 -20.12 11.60 8.11
C THR A 323 -19.08 12.36 7.29
N VAL A 324 -18.34 13.27 7.94
CA VAL A 324 -17.21 13.99 7.33
C VAL A 324 -16.13 13.03 6.86
N GLU A 325 -15.87 11.95 7.59
CA GLU A 325 -14.91 10.91 7.20
C GLU A 325 -15.27 10.26 5.85
N ASN A 326 -16.56 9.89 5.68
CA ASN A 326 -17.02 9.32 4.42
C ASN A 326 -17.07 10.36 3.29
N ALA A 327 -17.41 11.62 3.59
CA ALA A 327 -17.36 12.70 2.60
C ALA A 327 -15.93 12.94 2.10
N LEU A 328 -14.93 12.90 2.98
CA LEU A 328 -13.52 12.92 2.60
C LEU A 328 -13.13 11.73 1.74
N THR A 329 -13.54 10.51 2.13
CA THR A 329 -13.28 9.31 1.33
C THR A 329 -13.85 9.45 -0.09
N GLU A 330 -15.08 9.97 -0.21
CA GLU A 330 -15.72 10.22 -1.50
C GLU A 330 -14.94 11.25 -2.35
N ARG A 331 -14.33 12.25 -1.72
CA ARG A 331 -13.54 13.27 -2.41
C ARG A 331 -12.19 12.77 -2.91
N VAL A 332 -11.55 11.84 -2.22
CA VAL A 332 -10.21 11.35 -2.58
C VAL A 332 -10.25 10.04 -3.36
N SER A 333 -11.28 9.22 -3.20
CA SER A 333 -11.32 7.89 -3.84
C SER A 333 -12.68 7.48 -4.41
N GLY A 334 -13.70 8.35 -4.33
CA GLY A 334 -15.05 8.06 -4.80
C GLY A 334 -15.38 8.61 -6.18
N VAL A 335 -16.68 8.69 -6.48
CA VAL A 335 -17.20 9.23 -7.74
C VAL A 335 -16.88 10.74 -7.88
N THR A 336 -16.87 11.46 -6.77
CA THR A 336 -16.48 12.89 -6.75
C THR A 336 -15.02 13.08 -7.15
N ALA A 337 -14.12 12.20 -6.67
CA ALA A 337 -12.72 12.19 -7.10
C ALA A 337 -12.59 11.95 -8.61
N TYR A 338 -13.35 10.99 -9.14
CA TYR A 338 -13.35 10.70 -10.57
C TYR A 338 -13.80 11.90 -11.42
N HIS A 339 -14.86 12.59 -11.02
CA HIS A 339 -15.33 13.77 -11.74
C HIS A 339 -14.29 14.91 -11.69
N PHE A 340 -13.68 15.15 -10.54
CA PHE A 340 -12.62 16.14 -10.40
C PHE A 340 -11.43 15.82 -11.31
N LEU A 341 -11.02 14.55 -11.38
CA LEU A 341 -9.97 14.07 -12.27
C LEU A 341 -10.32 14.28 -13.75
N CYS A 342 -11.56 13.98 -14.16
CA CYS A 342 -12.05 14.21 -15.51
C CYS A 342 -11.99 15.70 -15.88
N GLU A 343 -12.43 16.59 -14.99
CA GLU A 343 -12.37 18.05 -15.23
C GLU A 343 -10.93 18.55 -15.41
N LEU A 344 -9.97 18.04 -14.63
CA LEU A 344 -8.56 18.40 -14.79
C LEU A 344 -8.00 17.93 -16.14
N LEU A 345 -8.35 16.71 -16.55
CA LEU A 345 -7.93 16.15 -17.84
C LEU A 345 -8.55 16.89 -19.03
N GLU A 346 -9.79 17.34 -18.92
CA GLU A 346 -10.45 18.14 -19.97
C GLU A 346 -9.84 19.54 -20.10
N LYS A 347 -9.55 20.20 -18.99
CA LYS A 347 -8.90 21.53 -18.98
C LYS A 347 -7.46 21.47 -19.47
N ALA A 348 -6.74 20.38 -19.11
CA ALA A 348 -5.34 20.10 -19.44
C ALA A 348 -4.37 21.29 -19.19
N ASP A 349 -4.69 22.15 -18.22
CA ASP A 349 -3.84 23.27 -17.80
C ASP A 349 -2.85 22.80 -16.73
N TRP A 350 -1.85 22.04 -17.17
CA TRP A 350 -0.87 21.42 -16.30
C TRP A 350 0.05 22.41 -15.60
N ALA A 351 0.27 23.57 -16.20
CA ALA A 351 1.02 24.65 -15.56
C ALA A 351 0.28 25.20 -14.33
N ALA A 352 -1.03 25.40 -14.44
CA ALA A 352 -1.86 25.82 -13.31
C ALA A 352 -1.93 24.73 -12.22
N VAL A 353 -2.02 23.45 -12.61
CA VAL A 353 -1.99 22.30 -11.67
C VAL A 353 -0.66 22.29 -10.91
N GLY A 354 0.46 22.41 -11.60
CA GLY A 354 1.79 22.48 -10.97
C GLY A 354 1.94 23.64 -9.99
N ALA A 355 1.47 24.83 -10.38
CA ALA A 355 1.48 25.99 -9.50
C ALA A 355 0.59 25.80 -8.25
N LYS A 356 -0.54 25.10 -8.38
CA LYS A 356 -1.41 24.76 -7.23
C LYS A 356 -0.71 23.78 -6.30
N PHE A 357 -0.02 22.76 -6.83
CA PHE A 357 0.77 21.82 -6.04
C PHE A 357 1.89 22.53 -5.27
N GLU A 358 2.63 23.44 -5.90
CA GLU A 358 3.66 24.24 -5.22
C GLU A 358 3.07 25.05 -4.07
N ALA A 359 1.96 25.74 -4.29
CA ALA A 359 1.30 26.53 -3.24
C ALA A 359 0.83 25.65 -2.07
N LEU A 360 0.28 24.47 -2.37
CA LEU A 360 -0.16 23.53 -1.34
C LEU A 360 1.00 22.91 -0.58
N ARG A 361 2.10 22.57 -1.27
CA ARG A 361 3.33 22.10 -0.64
C ARG A 361 3.86 23.15 0.33
N GLU A 362 3.99 24.40 -0.07
CA GLU A 362 4.41 25.50 0.79
C GLU A 362 3.52 25.63 2.02
N LYS A 363 2.18 25.69 1.79
CA LYS A 363 1.18 25.80 2.87
C LYS A 363 1.31 24.68 3.88
N LEU A 364 1.50 23.42 3.44
CA LEU A 364 1.49 22.27 4.32
C LEU A 364 2.84 22.03 4.97
N LEU A 365 3.92 21.91 4.19
CA LEU A 365 5.18 21.43 4.71
C LEU A 365 5.84 22.43 5.63
N HIS A 366 5.60 23.73 5.44
CA HIS A 366 6.18 24.79 6.24
C HIS A 366 5.25 25.35 7.32
N HIS A 367 3.91 25.27 7.14
CA HIS A 367 2.99 25.94 8.06
C HIS A 367 2.05 25.03 8.82
N ALA A 368 1.67 23.85 8.27
CA ALA A 368 0.77 22.94 8.97
C ALA A 368 1.43 22.34 10.23
N GLN A 369 0.58 22.01 11.22
CA GLN A 369 1.04 21.23 12.37
C GLN A 369 1.57 19.87 11.87
N LEU A 370 2.73 19.47 12.39
CA LEU A 370 3.40 18.21 12.09
C LEU A 370 3.42 17.32 13.33
N THR A 371 2.93 16.09 13.19
CA THR A 371 3.18 15.01 14.13
C THR A 371 4.14 14.01 13.49
N VAL A 372 5.19 13.63 14.20
CA VAL A 372 6.12 12.57 13.81
C VAL A 372 5.90 11.39 14.73
N SER A 373 5.49 10.24 14.20
CA SER A 373 5.35 9.01 14.96
C SER A 373 6.53 8.09 14.71
N PHE A 374 7.19 7.70 15.77
CA PHE A 374 8.34 6.83 15.74
C PHE A 374 8.12 5.56 16.56
N HIS A 375 8.15 4.42 15.90
CA HIS A 375 8.12 3.10 16.52
C HIS A 375 9.51 2.48 16.39
N GLY A 376 10.23 2.39 17.48
CA GLY A 376 11.61 1.92 17.47
C GLY A 376 12.25 1.88 18.84
N SER A 377 13.56 1.59 18.87
CA SER A 377 14.32 1.53 20.11
C SER A 377 14.60 2.94 20.70
N GLU A 378 14.95 3.00 21.97
CA GLU A 378 15.43 4.25 22.61
C GLU A 378 16.69 4.80 21.92
N ALA A 379 17.59 3.93 21.44
CA ALA A 379 18.79 4.36 20.70
C ALA A 379 18.43 4.97 19.33
N GLY A 380 17.43 4.43 18.66
CA GLY A 380 16.85 5.00 17.44
C GLY A 380 16.20 6.35 17.69
N LEU A 381 15.47 6.50 18.79
CA LEU A 381 14.90 7.78 19.22
C LEU A 381 15.98 8.83 19.44
N ASP A 382 17.07 8.49 20.13
CA ASP A 382 18.18 9.40 20.34
C ASP A 382 18.88 9.79 19.03
N THR A 383 18.90 8.91 18.05
CA THR A 383 19.38 9.20 16.71
C THR A 383 18.44 10.17 15.99
N LEU A 384 17.13 9.93 16.03
CA LEU A 384 16.13 10.80 15.44
C LEU A 384 16.14 12.21 16.04
N ARG A 385 16.32 12.34 17.37
CA ARG A 385 16.47 13.62 18.07
C ARG A 385 17.65 14.47 17.56
N LYS A 386 18.69 13.82 17.05
CA LYS A 386 19.86 14.52 16.47
C LYS A 386 19.64 14.87 15.00
N LEU A 387 18.94 14.03 14.25
CA LEU A 387 18.76 14.20 12.80
C LEU A 387 17.64 15.20 12.46
N LEU A 388 16.52 15.14 13.16
CA LEU A 388 15.32 15.91 12.82
C LEU A 388 15.55 17.43 12.85
N PRO A 389 16.25 18.03 13.85
CA PRO A 389 16.51 19.47 13.89
C PRO A 389 17.35 20.03 12.73
N GLY A 390 18.15 19.20 12.08
CA GLY A 390 18.96 19.57 10.91
C GLY A 390 18.35 19.23 9.56
N SER A 391 17.12 18.77 9.53
CA SER A 391 16.41 18.32 8.32
C SER A 391 15.46 19.39 7.79
N ALA A 392 14.89 19.16 6.59
CA ALA A 392 13.84 20.00 6.03
C ALA A 392 12.51 19.91 6.82
N PHE A 393 12.37 18.94 7.71
CA PHE A 393 11.19 18.81 8.58
C PHE A 393 11.19 19.77 9.77
N ALA A 394 12.33 20.43 10.07
CA ALA A 394 12.44 21.34 11.18
C ALA A 394 11.92 22.74 10.80
N GLU A 395 10.91 23.20 11.55
CA GLU A 395 10.36 24.55 11.40
C GLU A 395 10.24 25.22 12.77
N ALA A 396 10.51 26.51 12.81
CA ALA A 396 10.48 27.26 14.08
C ALA A 396 9.04 27.45 14.60
N GLU A 397 8.12 27.70 13.69
CA GLU A 397 6.71 27.95 14.00
C GLU A 397 5.82 27.16 13.05
N ARG A 398 4.95 26.33 13.63
CA ARG A 398 3.90 25.60 12.92
C ARG A 398 2.53 25.94 13.50
N GLY A 399 1.49 25.77 12.68
CA GLY A 399 0.10 25.88 13.12
C GLY A 399 -0.27 24.84 14.19
N THR A 400 -1.47 24.92 14.67
CA THR A 400 -2.05 23.96 15.60
C THR A 400 -2.96 22.97 14.85
N ALA A 401 -2.99 21.73 15.29
CA ALA A 401 -3.91 20.74 14.73
C ALA A 401 -5.35 21.18 14.92
N CYS A 402 -6.15 21.11 13.88
CA CYS A 402 -7.59 21.40 13.94
C CYS A 402 -8.41 20.30 13.27
N ALA A 403 -9.69 20.25 13.62
CA ALA A 403 -10.63 19.33 13.01
C ALA A 403 -10.89 19.75 11.56
N TYR A 404 -10.88 18.77 10.66
CA TYR A 404 -11.38 18.99 9.31
C TYR A 404 -12.92 19.06 9.33
N THR A 405 -13.48 20.03 8.66
CA THR A 405 -14.94 20.23 8.60
C THR A 405 -15.38 20.36 7.16
N GLU A 406 -16.50 19.74 6.85
CA GLU A 406 -17.15 19.84 5.55
C GLU A 406 -18.67 19.84 5.74
N GLU A 407 -19.37 20.64 4.95
CA GLU A 407 -20.83 20.63 4.93
C GLU A 407 -21.33 19.38 4.21
N LEU A 408 -22.10 18.56 4.93
CA LEU A 408 -22.68 17.33 4.38
C LEU A 408 -23.92 17.66 3.56
N THR A 409 -24.01 17.08 2.38
CA THR A 409 -25.19 17.19 1.52
C THR A 409 -26.32 16.30 2.03
N ALA A 410 -27.57 16.70 1.77
CA ALA A 410 -28.71 15.86 2.12
C ALA A 410 -28.66 14.51 1.38
N PRO A 411 -29.06 13.39 2.02
CA PRO A 411 -29.10 12.09 1.37
C PRO A 411 -30.01 12.10 0.14
N VAL A 412 -29.53 11.50 -0.95
CA VAL A 412 -30.25 11.34 -2.22
C VAL A 412 -30.14 9.91 -2.71
N ASN A 413 -31.17 9.47 -3.46
CA ASN A 413 -31.08 8.22 -4.19
C ASN A 413 -30.41 8.49 -5.54
N GLU A 414 -29.30 7.84 -5.80
CA GLU A 414 -28.52 7.99 -7.03
C GLU A 414 -28.34 6.65 -7.74
N ALA A 415 -28.18 6.70 -9.05
CA ALA A 415 -27.80 5.54 -9.86
C ALA A 415 -26.72 5.96 -10.86
N PHE A 416 -25.68 5.15 -10.97
CA PHE A 416 -24.60 5.33 -11.93
C PHE A 416 -24.63 4.19 -12.95
N ILE A 417 -24.52 4.55 -14.22
CA ILE A 417 -24.47 3.56 -15.31
C ILE A 417 -23.01 3.20 -15.55
N ILE A 418 -22.69 1.93 -15.42
CA ILE A 418 -21.39 1.35 -15.69
C ILE A 418 -21.49 0.31 -16.80
N ASP A 419 -20.45 0.14 -17.60
CA ASP A 419 -20.38 -0.90 -18.63
C ASP A 419 -19.88 -2.20 -17.99
N GLY A 420 -20.79 -2.94 -17.35
CA GLY A 420 -20.49 -4.17 -16.62
C GLY A 420 -21.60 -5.21 -16.75
N GLY A 421 -21.23 -6.48 -16.51
CA GLY A 421 -22.15 -7.62 -16.56
C GLY A 421 -23.00 -7.84 -15.29
N VAL A 422 -22.77 -7.03 -14.23
CA VAL A 422 -23.46 -7.14 -12.93
C VAL A 422 -23.98 -5.78 -12.48
N ASN A 423 -25.10 -5.81 -11.75
CA ASN A 423 -25.62 -4.63 -11.08
C ASN A 423 -25.21 -4.68 -9.60
N TYR A 424 -24.90 -3.50 -9.07
CA TYR A 424 -24.63 -3.33 -7.63
C TYR A 424 -25.78 -2.50 -7.05
N ASP A 425 -26.48 -3.04 -6.06
CA ASP A 425 -27.55 -2.35 -5.34
C ASP A 425 -27.18 -2.23 -3.88
N LEU A 426 -27.19 -1.01 -3.36
CA LEU A 426 -26.73 -0.70 -2.02
C LEU A 426 -27.72 0.16 -1.26
N LEU A 427 -28.00 -0.25 -0.03
CA LEU A 427 -28.79 0.51 0.94
C LEU A 427 -27.91 0.87 2.15
N VAL A 428 -27.89 2.15 2.54
CA VAL A 428 -27.11 2.64 3.67
C VAL A 428 -28.00 3.37 4.65
N TRP A 429 -27.83 3.07 5.93
CA TRP A 429 -28.52 3.74 7.03
C TRP A 429 -27.50 4.32 8.02
N PRO A 430 -27.69 5.53 8.52
CA PRO A 430 -26.89 6.04 9.62
C PRO A 430 -27.15 5.18 10.87
N MET A 431 -26.09 4.87 11.58
CA MET A 431 -26.23 4.03 12.79
C MET A 431 -25.16 4.43 13.83
N GLU A 432 -25.60 4.58 15.07
CA GLU A 432 -24.67 4.79 16.18
C GLU A 432 -23.67 3.64 16.31
N ARG A 433 -22.45 3.97 16.65
CA ARG A 433 -21.37 3.01 16.87
C ARG A 433 -21.55 2.32 18.24
N CYS A 434 -21.99 1.06 18.25
CA CYS A 434 -22.00 0.25 19.47
C CYS A 434 -21.63 -1.21 19.22
N ALA A 435 -21.09 -1.88 20.22
CA ALA A 435 -20.63 -3.26 20.13
C ALA A 435 -21.77 -4.23 19.77
N ALA A 436 -22.94 -4.05 20.36
CA ALA A 436 -24.10 -4.90 20.08
C ALA A 436 -24.52 -4.86 18.61
N ARG A 437 -24.50 -3.70 17.97
CA ARG A 437 -24.83 -3.55 16.54
C ARG A 437 -23.78 -4.19 15.64
N LYS A 438 -22.49 -4.14 16.02
CA LYS A 438 -21.42 -4.88 15.29
C LYS A 438 -21.64 -6.39 15.37
N VAL A 439 -21.98 -6.91 16.55
CA VAL A 439 -22.30 -8.33 16.71
C VAL A 439 -23.53 -8.70 15.87
N LEU A 440 -24.60 -7.90 15.94
CA LEU A 440 -25.80 -8.13 15.12
C LEU A 440 -25.47 -8.14 13.63
N ALA A 441 -24.71 -7.16 13.12
CA ALA A 441 -24.31 -7.12 11.72
C ALA A 441 -23.53 -8.39 11.32
N ARG A 442 -22.64 -8.87 12.20
CA ARG A 442 -21.88 -10.11 11.98
C ARG A 442 -22.78 -11.35 11.90
N VAL A 443 -23.70 -11.48 12.87
CA VAL A 443 -24.68 -12.57 12.91
C VAL A 443 -25.56 -12.55 11.64
N MET A 444 -26.10 -11.39 11.29
CA MET A 444 -26.92 -11.26 10.09
C MET A 444 -26.12 -11.61 8.83
N SER A 445 -24.87 -11.18 8.70
CA SER A 445 -24.06 -11.45 7.51
C SER A 445 -23.75 -12.94 7.34
N TYR A 446 -23.31 -13.62 8.40
CA TYR A 446 -22.80 -14.99 8.29
C TYR A 446 -23.85 -16.06 8.62
N GLU A 447 -24.64 -15.88 9.67
CA GLU A 447 -25.61 -16.88 10.10
C GLU A 447 -26.91 -16.82 9.31
N TYR A 448 -27.30 -15.63 8.82
CA TYR A 448 -28.57 -15.44 8.14
C TYR A 448 -28.39 -15.19 6.64
N LEU A 449 -27.77 -14.08 6.22
CA LEU A 449 -27.69 -13.70 4.80
C LEU A 449 -26.82 -14.67 4.01
N TRP A 450 -25.66 -15.05 4.53
CA TRP A 450 -24.79 -16.01 3.85
C TRP A 450 -25.50 -17.33 3.63
N HIS A 451 -26.14 -17.88 4.67
CA HIS A 451 -26.87 -19.13 4.55
C HIS A 451 -28.00 -19.04 3.52
N HIS A 452 -28.85 -18.01 3.60
CA HIS A 452 -30.02 -17.91 2.71
C HIS A 452 -29.67 -17.53 1.27
N ILE A 453 -28.65 -16.70 1.05
CA ILE A 453 -28.28 -16.21 -0.28
C ILE A 453 -27.28 -17.15 -0.95
N ARG A 454 -26.20 -17.52 -0.26
CA ARG A 454 -25.11 -18.31 -0.85
C ARG A 454 -25.35 -19.80 -0.79
N GLU A 455 -25.76 -20.34 0.36
CA GLU A 455 -25.90 -21.80 0.53
C GLU A 455 -27.22 -22.33 -0.01
N VAL A 456 -28.31 -21.65 0.28
CA VAL A 456 -29.66 -22.07 -0.19
C VAL A 456 -30.01 -21.45 -1.54
N GLY A 457 -29.70 -20.16 -1.73
CA GLY A 457 -30.01 -19.40 -2.95
C GLY A 457 -29.08 -19.67 -4.13
N GLY A 458 -27.89 -20.22 -3.89
CA GLY A 458 -26.95 -20.57 -4.95
C GLY A 458 -26.31 -19.35 -5.63
N ALA A 459 -26.28 -18.18 -4.97
CA ALA A 459 -25.73 -16.95 -5.52
C ALA A 459 -24.22 -16.82 -5.23
#